data_f9f36e421dc81b6a56c2357ae433ebf5
#
_entry.id   f9f36e421dc81b6a56c2357ae433ebf5
#
_cell.length_a   1.000
_cell.length_b   1.000
_cell.length_c   1.000
_cell.angle_alpha   90.00
_cell.angle_beta   90.00
_cell.angle_gamma   90.00
#
_symmetry.space_group_name_H-M   'P 1'
#
loop_
_entity.id
_entity.type
_entity.pdbx_description
1 polymer ?
#
loop_
_entity_poly.entity_id
_entity_poly.type
_entity_poly.pdbx_seq_one_letter_code
_entity_poly.pdbx_strand_id
1 'polypeptide(L)'
;MKKIWWIWLFMMGALSTLAAAEDLTQQAEKEYRQGKYLEAADTYKKMLTEGQESAQLYYNLGNCYYKLGENTQAILNYERALLLNPGDRDARYNLQMAQSQAVDKIEVLPEVFIVRWYKSLVAYFSADQWAYISIAFFILFLGMVALFF
;
A
#
# COMPACT_ATOMS: atom_id res chain seq x y z
N MET A 1 -37.37 -22.68 16.12
CA MET A 1 -37.32 -22.46 14.65
C MET A 1 -37.18 -20.97 14.22
N LYS A 2 -37.32 -19.97 15.11
CA LYS A 2 -37.22 -18.53 14.77
C LYS A 2 -35.76 -17.99 14.61
N LYS A 3 -34.74 -18.72 15.10
CA LYS A 3 -33.33 -18.26 15.07
C LYS A 3 -32.61 -18.47 13.71
N ILE A 4 -33.14 -19.33 12.85
CA ILE A 4 -32.51 -19.66 11.55
C ILE A 4 -32.87 -18.61 10.48
N TRP A 5 -33.97 -17.91 10.64
CA TRP A 5 -34.44 -16.89 9.69
C TRP A 5 -33.48 -15.67 9.61
N TRP A 6 -32.88 -15.29 10.73
CA TRP A 6 -31.91 -14.19 10.78
C TRP A 6 -30.62 -14.51 10.07
N ILE A 7 -30.19 -15.78 10.06
CA ILE A 7 -28.99 -16.22 9.34
C ILE A 7 -29.22 -16.14 7.84
N TRP A 8 -30.41 -16.53 7.36
CA TRP A 8 -30.78 -16.42 5.95
C TRP A 8 -30.90 -14.97 5.48
N LEU A 9 -31.47 -14.08 6.29
CA LEU A 9 -31.53 -12.64 5.98
C LEU A 9 -30.14 -12.01 5.93
N PHE A 10 -29.26 -12.38 6.84
CA PHE A 10 -27.88 -11.89 6.85
C PHE A 10 -27.08 -12.42 5.66
N MET A 11 -27.24 -13.70 5.30
CA MET A 11 -26.61 -14.28 4.10
C MET A 11 -27.12 -13.65 2.80
N MET A 12 -28.42 -13.39 2.68
CA MET A 12 -28.98 -12.70 1.50
C MET A 12 -28.45 -11.27 1.38
N GLY A 13 -28.32 -10.54 2.48
CA GLY A 13 -27.74 -9.21 2.49
C GLY A 13 -26.25 -9.19 2.04
N ALA A 14 -25.47 -10.16 2.50
CA ALA A 14 -24.06 -10.29 2.12
C ALA A 14 -23.88 -10.67 0.64
N LEU A 15 -24.75 -11.52 0.09
CA LEU A 15 -24.71 -11.86 -1.34
C LEU A 15 -25.05 -10.68 -2.25
N SER A 16 -26.01 -9.84 -1.84
CA SER A 16 -26.40 -8.67 -2.67
C SER A 16 -25.32 -7.59 -2.71
N THR A 17 -24.59 -7.37 -1.64
CA THR A 17 -23.46 -6.42 -1.63
C THR A 17 -22.27 -6.91 -2.46
N LEU A 18 -22.01 -8.21 -2.45
CA LEU A 18 -20.94 -8.79 -3.27
C LEU A 18 -21.25 -8.68 -4.77
N ALA A 19 -22.49 -8.97 -5.17
CA ALA A 19 -22.92 -8.85 -6.57
C ALA A 19 -22.88 -7.39 -7.07
N ALA A 20 -23.25 -6.43 -6.23
CA ALA A 20 -23.18 -5.00 -6.59
C ALA A 20 -21.73 -4.50 -6.74
N ALA A 21 -20.81 -5.01 -5.91
CA ALA A 21 -19.38 -4.68 -6.00
C ALA A 21 -18.75 -5.22 -7.28
N GLU A 22 -19.11 -6.42 -7.69
CA GLU A 22 -18.62 -7.02 -8.95
C GLU A 22 -19.13 -6.27 -10.17
N ASP A 23 -20.37 -5.78 -10.15
CA ASP A 23 -20.95 -4.97 -11.22
C ASP A 23 -20.20 -3.63 -11.38
N LEU A 24 -19.92 -2.91 -10.30
CA LEU A 24 -19.16 -1.65 -10.34
C LEU A 24 -17.73 -1.86 -10.83
N THR A 25 -17.07 -2.96 -10.44
CA THR A 25 -15.73 -3.28 -10.93
C THR A 25 -15.72 -3.50 -12.42
N GLN A 26 -16.65 -4.29 -12.95
CA GLN A 26 -16.79 -4.55 -14.39
C GLN A 26 -17.12 -3.27 -15.15
N GLN A 27 -17.97 -2.41 -14.59
CA GLN A 27 -18.29 -1.11 -15.15
C GLN A 27 -17.04 -0.24 -15.28
N ALA A 28 -16.29 -0.05 -14.20
CA ALA A 28 -15.08 0.78 -14.19
C ALA A 28 -14.01 0.26 -15.16
N GLU A 29 -13.82 -1.05 -15.24
CA GLU A 29 -12.90 -1.66 -16.20
C GLU A 29 -13.35 -1.45 -17.65
N LYS A 30 -14.64 -1.52 -17.92
CA LYS A 30 -15.20 -1.24 -19.26
C LYS A 30 -14.98 0.22 -19.63
N GLU A 31 -15.25 1.15 -18.72
CA GLU A 31 -15.02 2.58 -18.91
C GLU A 31 -13.54 2.86 -19.19
N TYR A 32 -12.63 2.26 -18.41
CA TYR A 32 -11.19 2.37 -18.62
C TYR A 32 -10.77 1.87 -20.02
N ARG A 33 -11.24 0.69 -20.42
CA ARG A 33 -10.96 0.13 -21.77
C ARG A 33 -11.51 0.96 -22.91
N GLN A 34 -12.58 1.73 -22.67
CA GLN A 34 -13.14 2.67 -23.64
C GLN A 34 -12.40 4.01 -23.67
N GLY A 35 -11.36 4.20 -22.86
CA GLY A 35 -10.64 5.46 -22.74
C GLY A 35 -11.34 6.53 -21.91
N LYS A 36 -12.44 6.17 -21.23
CA LYS A 36 -13.22 7.05 -20.34
C LYS A 36 -12.60 7.03 -18.95
N TYR A 37 -11.37 7.56 -18.85
CA TYR A 37 -10.58 7.45 -17.64
C TYR A 37 -11.15 8.22 -16.45
N LEU A 38 -11.84 9.35 -16.71
CA LEU A 38 -12.47 10.14 -15.65
C LEU A 38 -13.66 9.40 -15.03
N GLU A 39 -14.54 8.87 -15.91
CA GLU A 39 -15.70 8.09 -15.47
C GLU A 39 -15.25 6.83 -14.70
N ALA A 40 -14.25 6.12 -15.20
CA ALA A 40 -13.68 4.97 -14.51
C ALA A 40 -13.12 5.36 -13.14
N ALA A 41 -12.41 6.48 -13.03
CA ALA A 41 -11.90 6.98 -11.75
C ALA A 41 -13.03 7.30 -10.77
N ASP A 42 -14.13 7.91 -11.26
CA ASP A 42 -15.30 8.21 -10.43
C ASP A 42 -16.01 6.93 -9.94
N THR A 43 -16.12 5.92 -10.82
CA THR A 43 -16.66 4.61 -10.43
C THR A 43 -15.78 3.93 -9.37
N TYR A 44 -14.44 3.93 -9.51
CA TYR A 44 -13.54 3.41 -8.49
C TYR A 44 -13.61 4.20 -7.17
N LYS A 45 -13.71 5.54 -7.21
CA LYS A 45 -13.91 6.35 -6.00
C LYS A 45 -15.23 6.02 -5.30
N LYS A 46 -16.31 5.80 -6.06
CA LYS A 46 -17.58 5.37 -5.49
C LYS A 46 -17.43 4.05 -4.72
N MET A 47 -16.71 3.07 -5.27
CA MET A 47 -16.43 1.80 -4.58
C MET A 47 -15.69 2.04 -3.26
N LEU A 48 -14.70 2.95 -3.22
CA LEU A 48 -14.00 3.33 -1.99
C LEU A 48 -14.95 3.96 -0.95
N THR A 49 -15.89 4.82 -1.38
CA THR A 49 -16.88 5.43 -0.47
C THR A 49 -17.89 4.43 0.09
N GLU A 50 -18.11 3.33 -0.62
CA GLU A 50 -18.92 2.19 -0.18
C GLU A 50 -18.14 1.22 0.72
N GLY A 51 -16.89 1.54 1.06
CA GLY A 51 -16.05 0.74 1.96
C GLY A 51 -15.35 -0.44 1.29
N GLN A 52 -15.35 -0.48 -0.04
CA GLN A 52 -14.62 -1.50 -0.80
C GLN A 52 -13.17 -1.05 -0.95
N GLU A 53 -12.27 -1.61 -0.16
CA GLU A 53 -10.85 -1.25 -0.18
C GLU A 53 -10.00 -2.46 -0.56
N SER A 54 -9.18 -2.32 -1.61
CA SER A 54 -8.24 -3.36 -2.04
C SER A 54 -7.04 -2.75 -2.78
N ALA A 55 -5.92 -3.49 -2.78
CA ALA A 55 -4.73 -3.10 -3.55
C ALA A 55 -5.04 -2.91 -5.03
N GLN A 56 -5.85 -3.81 -5.61
CA GLN A 56 -6.25 -3.77 -7.01
C GLN A 56 -7.08 -2.53 -7.33
N LEU A 57 -7.98 -2.12 -6.44
CA LEU A 57 -8.82 -0.94 -6.63
C LEU A 57 -7.96 0.33 -6.66
N TYR A 58 -7.04 0.49 -5.71
CA TYR A 58 -6.12 1.62 -5.70
C TYR A 58 -5.17 1.61 -6.91
N TYR A 59 -4.68 0.44 -7.31
CA TYR A 59 -3.86 0.32 -8.53
C TYR A 59 -4.62 0.79 -9.78
N ASN A 60 -5.85 0.34 -9.97
CA ASN A 60 -6.67 0.71 -11.11
C ASN A 60 -7.04 2.21 -11.10
N LEU A 61 -7.35 2.75 -9.93
CA LEU A 61 -7.59 4.19 -9.75
C LEU A 61 -6.32 5.01 -10.07
N GLY A 62 -5.15 4.53 -9.63
CA GLY A 62 -3.86 5.10 -10.00
C GLY A 62 -3.63 5.11 -11.51
N ASN A 63 -3.98 4.02 -12.20
CA ASN A 63 -3.90 3.93 -13.66
C ASN A 63 -4.81 4.95 -14.36
N CYS A 64 -6.03 5.16 -13.84
CA CYS A 64 -6.94 6.18 -14.37
C CYS A 64 -6.32 7.57 -14.28
N TYR A 65 -5.83 7.96 -13.11
CA TYR A 65 -5.19 9.26 -12.90
C TYR A 65 -3.91 9.44 -13.74
N TYR A 66 -3.12 8.38 -13.87
CA TYR A 66 -1.94 8.42 -14.74
C TYR A 66 -2.32 8.71 -16.21
N LYS A 67 -3.38 8.07 -16.72
CA LYS A 67 -3.90 8.33 -18.08
C LYS A 67 -4.49 9.73 -18.26
N LEU A 68 -4.99 10.35 -17.19
CA LEU A 68 -5.46 11.73 -17.15
C LEU A 68 -4.31 12.75 -17.03
N GLY A 69 -3.06 12.32 -16.80
CA GLY A 69 -1.93 13.20 -16.56
C GLY A 69 -1.87 13.75 -15.13
N GLU A 70 -2.73 13.28 -14.24
CA GLU A 70 -2.79 13.66 -12.83
C GLU A 70 -1.78 12.85 -12.01
N ASN A 71 -0.49 13.08 -12.26
CA ASN A 71 0.58 12.26 -11.71
C ASN A 71 0.61 12.22 -10.17
N THR A 72 0.29 13.32 -9.50
CA THR A 72 0.24 13.36 -8.02
C THR A 72 -0.81 12.40 -7.46
N GLN A 73 -1.99 12.37 -8.08
CA GLN A 73 -3.06 11.45 -7.67
C GLN A 73 -2.70 10.00 -8.02
N ALA A 74 -2.07 9.78 -9.16
CA ALA A 74 -1.58 8.47 -9.55
C ALA A 74 -0.56 7.91 -8.53
N ILE A 75 0.44 8.72 -8.15
CA ILE A 75 1.44 8.38 -7.14
C ILE A 75 0.77 7.98 -5.82
N LEU A 76 -0.13 8.83 -5.31
CA LEU A 76 -0.85 8.56 -4.06
C LEU A 76 -1.58 7.21 -4.09
N ASN A 77 -2.25 6.89 -5.18
CA ASN A 77 -3.01 5.65 -5.29
C ASN A 77 -2.11 4.43 -5.49
N TYR A 78 -1.00 4.53 -6.23
CA TYR A 78 -0.02 3.44 -6.31
C TYR A 78 0.66 3.17 -4.97
N GLU A 79 0.97 4.20 -4.18
CA GLU A 79 1.50 4.02 -2.83
C GLU A 79 0.51 3.31 -1.92
N ARG A 80 -0.79 3.66 -1.97
CA ARG A 80 -1.85 2.96 -1.24
C ARG A 80 -1.97 1.49 -1.66
N ALA A 81 -1.89 1.23 -2.97
CA ALA A 81 -1.88 -0.14 -3.48
C ALA A 81 -0.71 -0.95 -2.89
N LEU A 82 0.49 -0.35 -2.86
CA LEU A 82 1.69 -0.98 -2.32
C LEU A 82 1.68 -1.11 -0.78
N LEU A 83 0.96 -0.25 -0.05
CA LEU A 83 0.73 -0.45 1.39
C LEU A 83 -0.09 -1.72 1.64
N LEU A 84 -1.09 -2.00 0.80
CA LEU A 84 -1.94 -3.20 0.94
C LEU A 84 -1.29 -4.44 0.32
N ASN A 85 -0.52 -4.30 -0.75
CA ASN A 85 0.23 -5.38 -1.40
C ASN A 85 1.67 -4.93 -1.75
N PRO A 86 2.61 -5.03 -0.80
CA PRO A 86 4.01 -4.60 -1.03
C PRO A 86 4.73 -5.39 -2.13
N GLY A 87 4.24 -6.56 -2.49
CA GLY A 87 4.82 -7.43 -3.52
C GLY A 87 4.41 -7.09 -4.95
N ASP A 88 3.50 -6.14 -5.15
CA ASP A 88 2.99 -5.78 -6.48
C ASP A 88 4.06 -5.07 -7.31
N ARG A 89 4.54 -5.78 -8.35
CA ARG A 89 5.59 -5.26 -9.25
C ARG A 89 5.05 -4.22 -10.22
N ASP A 90 3.81 -4.39 -10.66
CA ASP A 90 3.17 -3.49 -11.64
C ASP A 90 2.86 -2.15 -10.99
N ALA A 91 2.31 -2.16 -9.77
CA ALA A 91 2.09 -0.94 -9.00
C ALA A 91 3.41 -0.19 -8.72
N ARG A 92 4.48 -0.92 -8.40
CA ARG A 92 5.82 -0.32 -8.18
C ARG A 92 6.40 0.29 -9.44
N TYR A 93 6.28 -0.40 -10.57
CA TYR A 93 6.75 0.11 -11.86
C TYR A 93 5.97 1.37 -12.26
N ASN A 94 4.63 1.34 -12.17
CA ASN A 94 3.78 2.46 -12.51
C ASN A 94 3.99 3.66 -11.57
N LEU A 95 4.26 3.41 -10.28
CA LEU A 95 4.67 4.45 -9.33
C LEU A 95 5.94 5.17 -9.81
N GLN A 96 6.99 4.42 -10.19
CA GLN A 96 8.22 5.01 -10.71
C GLN A 96 7.98 5.83 -11.98
N MET A 97 7.13 5.35 -12.88
CA MET A 97 6.76 6.08 -14.10
C MET A 97 6.04 7.38 -13.77
N ALA A 98 5.05 7.36 -12.87
CA ALA A 98 4.33 8.55 -12.44
C ALA A 98 5.26 9.56 -11.74
N GLN A 99 6.15 9.09 -10.88
CA GLN A 99 7.17 9.94 -10.22
C GLN A 99 8.13 10.59 -11.22
N SER A 100 8.52 9.88 -12.28
CA SER A 100 9.40 10.44 -13.32
C SER A 100 8.76 11.56 -14.13
N GLN A 101 7.44 11.57 -14.22
CA GLN A 101 6.63 12.59 -14.93
C GLN A 101 6.14 13.71 -14.03
N ALA A 102 6.22 13.55 -12.72
CA ALA A 102 5.89 14.63 -11.79
C ALA A 102 6.87 15.78 -11.96
N VAL A 103 6.34 16.98 -12.24
CA VAL A 103 7.13 18.18 -12.53
C VAL A 103 7.94 18.63 -11.30
N ASP A 104 7.47 18.26 -10.11
CA ASP A 104 8.10 18.60 -8.84
C ASP A 104 9.08 17.49 -8.43
N LYS A 105 10.22 17.43 -9.11
CA LYS A 105 11.37 16.70 -8.58
C LYS A 105 11.87 17.50 -7.38
N ILE A 106 11.37 17.13 -6.19
CA ILE A 106 12.04 17.55 -4.95
C ILE A 106 13.47 17.04 -5.11
N GLU A 107 14.42 17.95 -5.36
CA GLU A 107 15.83 17.61 -5.28
C GLU A 107 16.04 17.07 -3.85
N VAL A 108 16.16 15.76 -3.77
CA VAL A 108 16.49 15.12 -2.50
C VAL A 108 17.84 15.70 -2.12
N LEU A 109 17.86 16.60 -1.13
CA LEU A 109 19.09 17.17 -0.60
C LEU A 109 20.05 16.00 -0.35
N PRO A 110 21.30 16.09 -0.83
CA PRO A 110 22.24 14.99 -0.68
C PRO A 110 22.34 14.65 0.81
N GLU A 111 21.95 13.42 1.16
CA GLU A 111 22.02 12.96 2.55
C GLU A 111 23.46 13.16 3.05
N VAL A 112 23.58 13.83 4.19
CA VAL A 112 24.86 13.99 4.86
C VAL A 112 25.48 12.60 5.00
N PHE A 113 26.76 12.44 4.65
CA PHE A 113 27.43 11.14 4.58
C PHE A 113 27.28 10.31 5.88
N ILE A 114 27.23 10.99 7.02
CA ILE A 114 27.01 10.38 8.36
C ILE A 114 25.66 9.66 8.44
N VAL A 115 24.58 10.30 7.92
CA VAL A 115 23.23 9.71 7.90
C VAL A 115 23.20 8.48 7.00
N ARG A 116 23.86 8.55 5.83
CA ARG A 116 23.97 7.42 4.90
C ARG A 116 24.75 6.27 5.53
N TRP A 117 25.88 6.57 6.17
CA TRP A 117 26.67 5.58 6.89
C TRP A 117 25.87 4.91 8.02
N TYR A 118 25.19 5.70 8.85
CA TYR A 118 24.32 5.18 9.92
C TYR A 118 23.21 4.29 9.36
N LYS A 119 22.51 4.72 8.33
CA LYS A 119 21.48 3.90 7.68
C LYS A 119 22.04 2.59 7.15
N SER A 120 23.21 2.62 6.53
CA SER A 120 23.89 1.42 6.05
C SER A 120 24.27 0.47 7.20
N LEU A 121 24.74 1.00 8.32
CA LEU A 121 25.08 0.21 9.49
C LEU A 121 23.84 -0.46 10.09
N VAL A 122 22.76 0.29 10.25
CA VAL A 122 21.50 -0.23 10.79
C VAL A 122 20.87 -1.27 9.86
N ALA A 123 20.95 -1.04 8.55
CA ALA A 123 20.40 -1.95 7.53
C ALA A 123 21.26 -3.22 7.32
N TYR A 124 22.48 -3.27 7.85
CA TYR A 124 23.37 -4.42 7.68
C TYR A 124 22.87 -5.66 8.43
N PHE A 125 22.20 -5.46 9.56
CA PHE A 125 21.64 -6.53 10.37
C PHE A 125 20.10 -6.41 10.39
N SER A 126 19.40 -7.55 10.43
CA SER A 126 17.98 -7.59 10.68
C SER A 126 17.64 -7.13 12.11
N ALA A 127 16.39 -6.77 12.37
CA ALA A 127 15.93 -6.38 13.72
C ALA A 127 16.23 -7.47 14.78
N ASP A 128 16.05 -8.74 14.41
CA ASP A 128 16.33 -9.88 15.29
C ASP A 128 17.83 -10.00 15.59
N GLN A 129 18.68 -9.80 14.58
CA GLN A 129 20.13 -9.83 14.78
C GLN A 129 20.60 -8.70 15.69
N TRP A 130 20.05 -7.49 15.55
CA TRP A 130 20.31 -6.39 16.48
C TRP A 130 19.87 -6.71 17.90
N ALA A 131 18.72 -7.38 18.07
CA ALA A 131 18.25 -7.83 19.39
C ALA A 131 19.23 -8.84 20.01
N TYR A 132 19.68 -9.84 19.27
CA TYR A 132 20.68 -10.82 19.78
C TYR A 132 22.01 -10.17 20.14
N ILE A 133 22.51 -9.26 19.32
CA ILE A 133 23.73 -8.49 19.59
C ILE A 133 23.57 -7.70 20.90
N SER A 134 22.44 -7.01 21.07
CA SER A 134 22.16 -6.23 22.29
C SER A 134 22.12 -7.11 23.55
N ILE A 135 21.48 -8.27 23.47
CA ILE A 135 21.41 -9.23 24.59
C ILE A 135 22.81 -9.75 24.91
N ALA A 136 23.61 -10.09 23.91
CA ALA A 136 24.98 -10.56 24.12
C ALA A 136 25.86 -9.51 24.84
N PHE A 137 25.80 -8.26 24.41
CA PHE A 137 26.49 -7.15 25.08
C PHE A 137 26.00 -6.93 26.50
N PHE A 138 24.72 -7.07 26.77
CA PHE A 138 24.13 -6.93 28.09
C PHE A 138 24.65 -8.04 29.05
N ILE A 139 24.67 -9.30 28.58
CA ILE A 139 25.20 -10.43 29.37
C ILE A 139 26.70 -10.23 29.67
N LEU A 140 27.46 -9.77 28.66
CA LEU A 140 28.89 -9.48 28.81
C LEU A 140 29.13 -8.38 29.84
N PHE A 141 28.32 -7.32 29.81
CA PHE A 141 28.35 -6.23 30.78
C PHE A 141 28.07 -6.74 32.21
N LEU A 142 27.02 -7.55 32.40
CA LEU A 142 26.70 -8.15 33.71
C LEU A 142 27.84 -9.04 34.22
N GLY A 143 28.47 -9.83 33.34
CA GLY A 143 29.64 -10.66 33.70
C GLY A 143 30.82 -9.83 34.16
N MET A 144 31.08 -8.72 33.48
CA MET A 144 32.15 -7.79 33.85
C MET A 144 31.89 -7.11 35.21
N VAL A 145 30.65 -6.71 35.47
CA VAL A 145 30.24 -6.16 36.78
C VAL A 145 30.40 -7.19 37.88
N ALA A 146 30.00 -8.46 37.66
CA ALA A 146 30.13 -9.53 38.61
C ALA A 146 31.59 -9.92 38.93
N LEU A 147 32.52 -9.71 38.00
CA LEU A 147 33.95 -9.93 38.22
C LEU A 147 34.63 -8.77 38.95
N PHE A 148 34.05 -7.57 38.87
CA PHE A 148 34.59 -6.36 39.51
C PHE A 148 34.20 -6.26 40.98
N PHE A 149 33.04 -6.82 41.37
CA PHE A 149 32.56 -6.89 42.77
C PHE A 149 32.77 -8.28 43.40
#